data_a872238b0f87cb404e624fcc9a99d282
#
_entry.id   a872238b0f87cb404e624fcc9a99d282
#
_cell.length_a   1.000
_cell.length_b   1.000
_cell.length_c   1.000
_cell.angle_alpha   90.00
_cell.angle_beta   90.00
_cell.angle_gamma   90.00
#
_symmetry.space_group_name_H-M   'P 1'
#
loop_
_entity.id
_entity.type
_entity.pdbx_description
1 polymer ?
#
loop_
_entity_poly.entity_id
_entity_poly.type
_entity_poly.pdbx_seq_one_letter_code
_entity_poly.pdbx_strand_id
1 'polypeptide(L)'
;MAILIVDLAVDPTPRLSALKASGVKSIFGYLSSIAPNGDKCWNLERVKAAAAAGMRVGLVHEGWGGVNGRGISALDGARDGKYCRARAVQLGAPRGACVYFACDQDFTASEIRAKVLPYFEEIRGAFSDKFYRVGVYGSGAVCAAVKASGFADLTWEAQSRGWMSYAAWLTKADLKQGPDIHFDGLDLDSDVAAGDIGDFVPTFPVDMSPPKPVPAPVVEVAPAAVPVQPAAVQSVSYQRPTEDFWSRLRNWFAD
;
A
#
# COMPACT_ATOMS: atom_id res chain seq x y z
N MET A 1 -16.93 -12.63 11.97
CA MET A 1 -17.32 -12.23 10.61
C MET A 1 -16.10 -11.62 9.95
N ALA A 2 -15.74 -12.07 8.76
CA ALA A 2 -14.70 -11.43 7.98
C ALA A 2 -15.11 -9.96 7.69
N ILE A 3 -14.16 -9.03 7.79
CA ILE A 3 -14.38 -7.65 7.35
C ILE A 3 -14.47 -7.71 5.84
N LEU A 4 -15.61 -7.33 5.29
CA LEU A 4 -15.76 -7.27 3.84
C LEU A 4 -15.12 -5.97 3.36
N ILE A 5 -14.06 -6.12 2.59
CA ILE A 5 -13.34 -5.06 1.91
C ILE A 5 -13.60 -5.25 0.43
N VAL A 6 -13.76 -4.17 -0.31
CA VAL A 6 -13.95 -4.21 -1.76
C VAL A 6 -13.07 -3.17 -2.44
N ASP A 7 -12.61 -3.50 -3.64
CA ASP A 7 -12.05 -2.53 -4.57
C ASP A 7 -12.88 -2.48 -5.86
N LEU A 8 -12.86 -1.35 -6.53
CA LEU A 8 -13.67 -1.17 -7.74
C LEU A 8 -13.16 -0.06 -8.64
N ALA A 9 -13.45 -0.25 -9.93
CA ALA A 9 -13.05 0.66 -11.01
C ALA A 9 -14.15 1.63 -11.45
N VAL A 10 -15.25 1.75 -10.69
CA VAL A 10 -16.41 2.59 -11.03
C VAL A 10 -16.79 3.49 -9.86
N ASP A 11 -17.72 4.43 -10.08
CA ASP A 11 -18.21 5.29 -9.00
C ASP A 11 -19.19 4.54 -8.08
N PRO A 12 -18.83 4.28 -6.82
CA PRO A 12 -19.70 3.60 -5.87
C PRO A 12 -20.76 4.51 -5.23
N THR A 13 -20.69 5.81 -5.44
CA THR A 13 -21.49 6.81 -4.70
C THR A 13 -22.98 6.48 -4.65
N PRO A 14 -23.63 6.06 -5.76
CA PRO A 14 -25.07 5.72 -5.72
C PRO A 14 -25.40 4.46 -4.90
N ARG A 15 -24.40 3.65 -4.55
CA ARG A 15 -24.57 2.34 -3.88
C ARG A 15 -23.94 2.25 -2.49
N LEU A 16 -23.34 3.33 -1.99
CA LEU A 16 -22.62 3.33 -0.72
C LEU A 16 -23.49 2.85 0.46
N SER A 17 -24.74 3.28 0.53
CA SER A 17 -25.65 2.83 1.60
C SER A 17 -25.96 1.33 1.52
N ALA A 18 -26.16 0.80 0.30
CA ALA A 18 -26.41 -0.62 0.09
C ALA A 18 -25.15 -1.46 0.39
N LEU A 19 -23.98 -1.01 -0.06
CA LEU A 19 -22.69 -1.65 0.27
C LEU A 19 -22.47 -1.68 1.79
N LYS A 20 -22.75 -0.59 2.48
CA LYS A 20 -22.66 -0.54 3.95
C LYS A 20 -23.60 -1.52 4.62
N ALA A 21 -24.84 -1.58 4.16
CA ALA A 21 -25.86 -2.49 4.69
C ALA A 21 -25.49 -3.98 4.46
N SER A 22 -24.80 -4.28 3.37
CA SER A 22 -24.29 -5.64 3.08
C SER A 22 -23.07 -6.04 3.94
N GLY A 23 -22.53 -5.11 4.73
CA GLY A 23 -21.42 -5.39 5.65
C GLY A 23 -20.06 -4.90 5.18
N VAL A 24 -19.96 -4.20 4.03
CA VAL A 24 -18.71 -3.59 3.57
C VAL A 24 -18.22 -2.58 4.60
N LYS A 25 -16.96 -2.70 4.98
CA LYS A 25 -16.29 -1.83 5.97
C LYS A 25 -15.34 -0.85 5.33
N SER A 26 -14.62 -1.31 4.30
CA SER A 26 -13.61 -0.53 3.61
C SER A 26 -13.79 -0.64 2.11
N ILE A 27 -13.52 0.46 1.42
CA ILE A 27 -13.64 0.55 -0.02
C ILE A 27 -12.38 1.18 -0.61
N PHE A 28 -11.73 0.48 -1.53
CA PHE A 28 -10.52 0.95 -2.19
C PHE A 28 -10.88 1.63 -3.51
N GLY A 29 -10.22 2.74 -3.79
CA GLY A 29 -10.40 3.50 -5.01
C GLY A 29 -9.12 4.08 -5.56
N TYR A 30 -9.15 4.42 -6.83
CA TYR A 30 -7.98 4.78 -7.61
C TYR A 30 -7.60 6.25 -7.47
N LEU A 31 -6.29 6.52 -7.40
CA LEU A 31 -5.75 7.89 -7.34
C LEU A 31 -5.50 8.48 -8.73
N SER A 32 -5.25 7.63 -9.71
CA SER A 32 -4.82 8.04 -11.05
C SER A 32 -6.01 8.45 -11.92
N SER A 33 -5.96 9.64 -12.52
CA SER A 33 -6.94 10.11 -13.51
C SER A 33 -6.64 9.64 -14.94
N ILE A 34 -5.61 8.84 -15.12
CA ILE A 34 -5.02 8.50 -16.42
C ILE A 34 -5.61 7.18 -16.97
N ALA A 35 -6.44 6.50 -16.19
CA ALA A 35 -7.15 5.34 -16.70
C ALA A 35 -8.09 5.74 -17.86
N PRO A 36 -8.28 4.85 -18.84
CA PRO A 36 -9.16 5.11 -19.99
C PRO A 36 -10.57 5.55 -19.58
N ASN A 37 -10.97 5.28 -18.36
CA ASN A 37 -12.24 5.64 -17.77
C ASN A 37 -12.01 6.58 -16.59
N GLY A 38 -12.19 7.88 -16.77
CA GLY A 38 -12.05 8.89 -15.70
C GLY A 38 -12.92 8.63 -14.46
N ASP A 39 -13.87 7.72 -14.56
CA ASP A 39 -14.76 7.28 -13.47
C ASP A 39 -14.08 6.41 -12.40
N LYS A 40 -12.91 5.82 -12.68
CA LYS A 40 -12.11 5.08 -11.69
C LYS A 40 -11.62 5.94 -10.53
N CYS A 41 -11.45 7.25 -10.75
CA CYS A 41 -10.70 8.07 -9.82
C CYS A 41 -11.54 8.61 -8.68
N TRP A 42 -11.01 8.39 -7.48
CA TRP A 42 -11.55 9.02 -6.29
C TRP A 42 -11.29 10.52 -6.30
N ASN A 43 -12.35 11.28 -6.12
CA ASN A 43 -12.30 12.71 -5.85
C ASN A 43 -12.72 12.97 -4.39
N LEU A 44 -12.60 14.20 -3.96
CA LEU A 44 -12.91 14.59 -2.59
C LEU A 44 -14.37 14.33 -2.20
N GLU A 45 -15.29 14.46 -3.13
CA GLU A 45 -16.73 14.25 -2.90
C GLU A 45 -17.02 12.77 -2.66
N ARG A 46 -16.45 11.88 -3.48
CA ARG A 46 -16.57 10.42 -3.31
C ARG A 46 -16.01 9.94 -1.98
N VAL A 47 -14.82 10.45 -1.61
CA VAL A 47 -14.20 10.13 -0.31
C VAL A 47 -15.08 10.58 0.85
N LYS A 48 -15.62 11.79 0.79
CA LYS A 48 -16.55 12.31 1.81
C LYS A 48 -17.84 11.51 1.87
N ALA A 49 -18.39 11.12 0.71
CA ALA A 49 -19.61 10.31 0.64
C ALA A 49 -19.40 8.92 1.26
N ALA A 50 -18.28 8.26 0.97
CA ALA A 50 -17.93 6.97 1.58
C ALA A 50 -17.80 7.09 3.10
N ALA A 51 -17.12 8.12 3.59
CA ALA A 51 -16.98 8.39 5.02
C ALA A 51 -18.33 8.69 5.68
N ALA A 52 -19.19 9.50 5.05
CA ALA A 52 -20.53 9.79 5.54
C ALA A 52 -21.41 8.53 5.61
N ALA A 53 -21.22 7.58 4.70
CA ALA A 53 -21.85 6.26 4.76
C ALA A 53 -21.22 5.34 5.84
N GLY A 54 -20.22 5.80 6.59
CA GLY A 54 -19.55 5.07 7.65
C GLY A 54 -18.59 3.99 7.16
N MET A 55 -18.02 4.17 5.96
CA MET A 55 -16.98 3.29 5.41
C MET A 55 -15.59 3.93 5.55
N ARG A 56 -14.57 3.08 5.63
CA ARG A 56 -13.18 3.49 5.53
C ARG A 56 -12.76 3.50 4.05
N VAL A 57 -11.74 4.28 3.74
CA VAL A 57 -11.26 4.46 2.37
C VAL A 57 -9.83 3.92 2.27
N GLY A 58 -9.57 3.11 1.25
CA GLY A 58 -8.22 2.74 0.83
C GLY A 58 -7.84 3.43 -0.47
N LEU A 59 -6.55 3.61 -0.72
CA LEU A 59 -6.04 4.28 -1.89
C LEU A 59 -5.12 3.36 -2.69
N VAL A 60 -5.40 3.23 -3.99
CA VAL A 60 -4.55 2.51 -4.93
C VAL A 60 -4.18 3.40 -6.11
N HIS A 61 -2.96 3.33 -6.54
CA HIS A 61 -2.47 3.94 -7.77
C HIS A 61 -2.19 2.84 -8.79
N GLU A 62 -2.94 2.85 -9.86
CA GLU A 62 -2.65 2.10 -11.05
C GLU A 62 -2.32 3.11 -12.14
N GLY A 63 -1.02 3.25 -12.42
CA GLY A 63 -0.53 4.16 -13.45
C GLY A 63 -0.68 3.57 -14.86
N TRP A 64 -0.05 4.21 -15.85
CA TRP A 64 0.00 3.74 -17.23
C TRP A 64 0.65 2.35 -17.39
N GLY A 65 1.25 1.83 -16.35
CA GLY A 65 2.06 0.64 -16.35
C GLY A 65 1.36 -0.66 -15.98
N GLY A 66 0.11 -0.62 -15.64
CA GLY A 66 -0.64 -1.83 -15.28
C GLY A 66 -0.69 -2.84 -16.44
N VAL A 67 -0.95 -2.37 -17.63
CA VAL A 67 -1.05 -3.23 -18.83
C VAL A 67 0.28 -3.24 -19.58
N ASN A 68 0.89 -4.43 -19.72
CA ASN A 68 2.15 -4.67 -20.45
C ASN A 68 3.42 -4.00 -19.85
N GLY A 69 3.45 -3.69 -18.55
CA GLY A 69 4.64 -3.16 -17.88
C GLY A 69 5.09 -1.78 -18.36
N ARG A 70 4.24 -1.05 -19.07
CA ARG A 70 4.51 0.33 -19.47
C ARG A 70 4.38 1.23 -18.25
N GLY A 71 5.33 2.15 -18.07
CA GLY A 71 5.31 3.10 -16.98
C GLY A 71 5.75 2.52 -15.63
N ILE A 72 6.39 1.36 -15.60
CA ILE A 72 7.11 0.83 -14.43
C ILE A 72 8.60 0.99 -14.66
N SER A 73 9.12 2.11 -14.22
CA SER A 73 10.54 2.47 -14.25
C SER A 73 10.87 3.40 -13.07
N ALA A 74 12.13 3.65 -12.80
CA ALA A 74 12.54 4.62 -11.78
C ALA A 74 11.94 6.02 -12.02
N LEU A 75 11.94 6.49 -13.28
CA LEU A 75 11.36 7.79 -13.63
C LEU A 75 9.86 7.87 -13.34
N ASP A 76 9.13 6.79 -13.64
CA ASP A 76 7.71 6.70 -13.33
C ASP A 76 7.47 6.65 -11.82
N GLY A 77 8.30 5.91 -11.08
CA GLY A 77 8.23 5.84 -9.61
C GLY A 77 8.41 7.20 -8.95
N ALA A 78 9.37 8.00 -9.42
CA ALA A 78 9.58 9.36 -8.92
C ALA A 78 8.39 10.30 -9.20
N ARG A 79 7.76 10.18 -10.38
CA ARG A 79 6.56 10.93 -10.76
C ARG A 79 5.36 10.50 -9.94
N ASP A 80 5.08 9.21 -9.92
CA ASP A 80 3.89 8.62 -9.32
C ASP A 80 3.91 8.76 -7.79
N GLY A 81 5.08 8.59 -7.17
CA GLY A 81 5.26 8.81 -5.73
C GLY A 81 4.90 10.24 -5.32
N LYS A 82 5.41 11.23 -6.02
CA LYS A 82 5.10 12.66 -5.76
C LYS A 82 3.61 12.97 -5.98
N TYR A 83 3.07 12.52 -7.10
CA TYR A 83 1.66 12.71 -7.44
C TYR A 83 0.74 12.09 -6.39
N CYS A 84 0.93 10.82 -6.08
CA CYS A 84 0.07 10.09 -5.15
C CYS A 84 0.15 10.64 -3.73
N ARG A 85 1.33 11.05 -3.29
CA ARG A 85 1.50 11.69 -1.98
C ARG A 85 0.70 13.00 -1.89
N ALA A 86 0.79 13.86 -2.90
CA ALA A 86 0.01 15.09 -2.95
C ALA A 86 -1.50 14.80 -3.01
N ARG A 87 -1.89 13.81 -3.80
CA ARG A 87 -3.28 13.41 -3.95
C ARG A 87 -3.88 12.85 -2.67
N ALA A 88 -3.13 12.04 -1.92
CA ALA A 88 -3.56 11.51 -0.62
C ALA A 88 -3.88 12.64 0.38
N VAL A 89 -3.05 13.70 0.42
CA VAL A 89 -3.33 14.91 1.23
C VAL A 89 -4.65 15.55 0.80
N GLN A 90 -4.86 15.75 -0.51
CA GLN A 90 -6.08 16.37 -1.04
C GLN A 90 -7.34 15.55 -0.70
N LEU A 91 -7.20 14.25 -0.60
CA LEU A 91 -8.30 13.33 -0.26
C LEU A 91 -8.48 13.13 1.25
N GLY A 92 -7.73 13.84 2.08
CA GLY A 92 -7.88 13.81 3.52
C GLY A 92 -7.30 12.56 4.19
N ALA A 93 -6.36 11.87 3.54
CA ALA A 93 -5.69 10.73 4.15
C ALA A 93 -4.84 11.18 5.35
N PRO A 94 -5.09 10.67 6.57
CA PRO A 94 -4.32 11.04 7.76
C PRO A 94 -2.95 10.34 7.76
N ARG A 95 -2.09 10.76 8.69
CA ARG A 95 -0.82 10.06 8.94
C ARG A 95 -1.05 8.56 9.17
N GLY A 96 -0.20 7.73 8.58
CA GLY A 96 -0.26 6.28 8.68
C GLY A 96 -1.19 5.61 7.67
N ALA A 97 -1.97 6.37 6.89
CA ALA A 97 -2.68 5.81 5.74
C ALA A 97 -1.70 5.20 4.73
N CYS A 98 -2.15 4.18 4.00
CA CYS A 98 -1.34 3.52 2.98
C CYS A 98 -1.79 3.93 1.58
N VAL A 99 -0.82 4.15 0.69
CA VAL A 99 -1.04 4.22 -0.75
C VAL A 99 -0.44 2.98 -1.39
N TYR A 100 -1.28 2.17 -2.01
CA TYR A 100 -0.85 1.00 -2.77
C TYR A 100 -0.53 1.39 -4.20
N PHE A 101 0.56 0.81 -4.74
CA PHE A 101 0.97 0.98 -6.12
C PHE A 101 0.83 -0.36 -6.84
N ALA A 102 0.06 -0.37 -7.92
CA ALA A 102 -0.28 -1.58 -8.63
C ALA A 102 0.81 -1.97 -9.66
N CYS A 103 1.19 -3.23 -9.59
CA CYS A 103 1.97 -3.95 -10.58
C CYS A 103 1.08 -5.06 -11.16
N ASP A 104 0.05 -4.67 -11.93
CA ASP A 104 -1.01 -5.55 -12.41
C ASP A 104 -0.57 -6.37 -13.63
N GLN A 105 0.47 -7.20 -13.41
CA GLN A 105 1.05 -8.06 -14.42
C GLN A 105 1.91 -9.14 -13.75
N ASP A 106 2.08 -10.29 -14.41
CA ASP A 106 3.01 -11.33 -13.99
C ASP A 106 4.43 -10.99 -14.47
N PHE A 107 5.16 -10.26 -13.63
CA PHE A 107 6.55 -9.89 -13.89
C PHE A 107 7.49 -11.07 -13.66
N THR A 108 8.37 -11.34 -14.62
CA THR A 108 9.48 -12.26 -14.42
C THR A 108 10.47 -11.75 -13.38
N ALA A 109 11.26 -12.63 -12.78
CA ALA A 109 12.29 -12.26 -11.81
C ALA A 109 13.28 -11.20 -12.35
N SER A 110 13.61 -11.25 -13.66
CA SER A 110 14.46 -10.25 -14.30
C SER A 110 13.77 -8.88 -14.41
N GLU A 111 12.49 -8.85 -14.73
CA GLU A 111 11.71 -7.60 -14.81
C GLU A 111 11.47 -6.99 -13.44
N ILE A 112 11.20 -7.81 -12.41
CA ILE A 112 11.10 -7.33 -11.04
C ILE A 112 12.39 -6.58 -10.67
N ARG A 113 13.55 -7.15 -10.93
CA ARG A 113 14.83 -6.49 -10.64
C ARG A 113 15.08 -5.25 -11.47
N ALA A 114 14.76 -5.30 -12.76
CA ALA A 114 15.11 -4.23 -13.69
C ALA A 114 14.10 -3.07 -13.71
N LYS A 115 12.84 -3.32 -13.37
CA LYS A 115 11.75 -2.34 -13.50
C LYS A 115 11.06 -2.06 -12.17
N VAL A 116 10.56 -3.12 -11.50
CA VAL A 116 9.70 -2.98 -10.32
C VAL A 116 10.47 -2.43 -9.12
N LEU A 117 11.64 -3.01 -8.80
CA LEU A 117 12.42 -2.53 -7.65
C LEU A 117 12.90 -1.08 -7.81
N PRO A 118 13.45 -0.63 -8.95
CA PRO A 118 13.77 0.78 -9.16
C PRO A 118 12.56 1.71 -9.10
N TYR A 119 11.39 1.27 -9.59
CA TYR A 119 10.13 2.02 -9.47
C TYR A 119 9.76 2.25 -7.99
N PHE A 120 9.80 1.20 -7.18
CA PHE A 120 9.46 1.31 -5.74
C PHE A 120 10.54 2.00 -4.91
N GLU A 121 11.81 1.96 -5.31
CA GLU A 121 12.88 2.74 -4.67
C GLU A 121 12.58 4.24 -4.75
N GLU A 122 12.19 4.73 -5.92
CA GLU A 122 11.84 6.13 -6.12
C GLU A 122 10.53 6.52 -5.42
N ILE A 123 9.53 5.65 -5.40
CA ILE A 123 8.32 5.86 -4.60
C ILE A 123 8.69 6.00 -3.13
N ARG A 124 9.51 5.09 -2.58
CA ARG A 124 9.96 5.16 -1.20
C ARG A 124 10.71 6.47 -0.90
N GLY A 125 11.47 6.99 -1.85
CA GLY A 125 12.09 8.30 -1.77
C GLY A 125 11.07 9.44 -1.56
N ALA A 126 9.98 9.42 -2.32
CA ALA A 126 8.89 10.40 -2.18
C ALA A 126 8.11 10.28 -0.85
N PHE A 127 8.15 9.12 -0.22
CA PHE A 127 7.50 8.80 1.07
C PHE A 127 8.52 8.67 2.22
N SER A 128 9.71 9.26 2.08
CA SER A 128 10.83 9.11 3.02
C SER A 128 10.54 9.64 4.44
N ASP A 129 9.63 10.62 4.59
CA ASP A 129 9.18 11.14 5.89
C ASP A 129 8.28 10.18 6.66
N LYS A 130 7.90 9.05 6.06
CA LYS A 130 7.01 8.03 6.62
C LYS A 130 5.67 8.60 7.12
N PHE A 131 5.24 9.73 6.57
CA PHE A 131 3.92 10.26 6.87
C PHE A 131 2.83 9.31 6.40
N TYR A 132 2.96 8.81 5.17
CA TYR A 132 2.16 7.72 4.61
C TYR A 132 2.98 6.45 4.48
N ARG A 133 2.30 5.33 4.50
CA ARG A 133 2.87 4.02 4.18
C ARG A 133 2.82 3.78 2.67
N VAL A 134 3.74 2.98 2.19
CA VAL A 134 3.76 2.48 0.81
C VAL A 134 3.25 1.05 0.81
N GLY A 135 2.26 0.77 -0.02
CA GLY A 135 1.78 -0.59 -0.30
C GLY A 135 2.17 -1.02 -1.72
N VAL A 136 2.31 -2.32 -1.92
CA VAL A 136 2.48 -2.92 -3.23
C VAL A 136 1.33 -3.87 -3.52
N TYR A 137 0.70 -3.73 -4.70
CA TYR A 137 -0.24 -4.70 -5.26
C TYR A 137 0.42 -5.44 -6.42
N GLY A 138 0.25 -6.76 -6.50
CA GLY A 138 0.74 -7.56 -7.61
C GLY A 138 0.86 -9.05 -7.32
N SER A 139 1.66 -9.76 -8.12
CA SER A 139 1.95 -11.18 -7.90
C SER A 139 2.66 -11.42 -6.57
N GLY A 140 2.59 -12.65 -6.04
CA GLY A 140 3.33 -13.01 -4.84
C GLY A 140 4.83 -12.75 -4.95
N ALA A 141 5.43 -12.93 -6.13
CA ALA A 141 6.83 -12.62 -6.37
C ALA A 141 7.12 -11.11 -6.29
N VAL A 142 6.26 -10.26 -6.84
CA VAL A 142 6.36 -8.80 -6.73
C VAL A 142 6.23 -8.37 -5.28
N CYS A 143 5.17 -8.82 -4.59
CA CYS A 143 4.95 -8.51 -3.17
C CYS A 143 6.16 -8.90 -2.31
N ALA A 144 6.67 -10.12 -2.50
CA ALA A 144 7.83 -10.61 -1.78
C ALA A 144 9.10 -9.77 -2.02
N ALA A 145 9.41 -9.47 -3.27
CA ALA A 145 10.61 -8.73 -3.63
C ALA A 145 10.59 -7.29 -3.10
N VAL A 146 9.47 -6.58 -3.28
CA VAL A 146 9.33 -5.19 -2.85
C VAL A 146 9.30 -5.08 -1.31
N LYS A 147 8.65 -6.02 -0.63
CA LYS A 147 8.66 -6.11 0.84
C LYS A 147 10.07 -6.39 1.38
N ALA A 148 10.77 -7.35 0.80
CA ALA A 148 12.12 -7.73 1.22
C ALA A 148 13.15 -6.60 1.01
N SER A 149 12.96 -5.75 0.00
CA SER A 149 13.81 -4.57 -0.24
C SER A 149 13.55 -3.42 0.76
N GLY A 150 12.50 -3.50 1.58
CA GLY A 150 12.08 -2.43 2.48
C GLY A 150 11.40 -1.25 1.78
N PHE A 151 11.02 -1.39 0.50
CA PHE A 151 10.37 -0.33 -0.26
C PHE A 151 8.86 -0.26 -0.03
N ALA A 152 8.22 -1.36 0.40
CA ALA A 152 6.82 -1.35 0.82
C ALA A 152 6.65 -1.71 2.30
N ASP A 153 5.66 -1.07 2.93
CA ASP A 153 5.24 -1.35 4.31
C ASP A 153 4.15 -2.43 4.34
N LEU A 154 3.29 -2.48 3.33
CA LEU A 154 2.18 -3.41 3.20
C LEU A 154 2.15 -4.05 1.80
N THR A 155 1.53 -5.23 1.72
CA THR A 155 1.40 -6.02 0.50
C THR A 155 -0.05 -6.37 0.22
N TRP A 156 -0.44 -6.32 -1.04
CA TRP A 156 -1.76 -6.72 -1.54
C TRP A 156 -1.58 -7.70 -2.69
N GLU A 157 -1.86 -8.96 -2.46
CA GLU A 157 -1.71 -9.99 -3.47
C GLU A 157 -2.91 -10.04 -4.39
N ALA A 158 -2.65 -9.99 -5.69
CA ALA A 158 -3.65 -10.13 -6.74
C ALA A 158 -4.27 -11.53 -6.75
N GLN A 159 -5.54 -11.64 -7.17
CA GLN A 159 -6.26 -12.92 -7.26
C GLN A 159 -5.75 -13.87 -8.36
N SER A 160 -4.85 -13.42 -9.20
CA SER A 160 -4.37 -14.16 -10.38
C SER A 160 -3.53 -15.38 -10.01
N ARG A 161 -4.20 -16.51 -9.81
CA ARG A 161 -3.62 -17.78 -9.30
C ARG A 161 -2.48 -18.35 -10.14
N GLY A 162 -2.41 -17.98 -11.43
CA GLY A 162 -1.34 -18.40 -12.33
C GLY A 162 -0.09 -17.54 -12.26
N TRP A 163 -0.13 -16.44 -11.50
CA TRP A 163 1.01 -15.54 -11.38
C TRP A 163 2.09 -16.10 -10.45
N MET A 164 3.32 -15.65 -10.68
CA MET A 164 4.50 -16.13 -9.98
C MET A 164 4.38 -16.01 -8.46
N SER A 165 4.65 -17.12 -7.78
CA SER A 165 4.66 -17.24 -6.30
C SER A 165 3.31 -16.99 -5.61
N TYR A 166 2.18 -17.04 -6.32
CA TYR A 166 0.85 -16.86 -5.74
C TYR A 166 0.65 -17.70 -4.47
N ALA A 167 0.73 -19.04 -4.57
CA ALA A 167 0.47 -19.92 -3.43
C ALA A 167 1.45 -19.70 -2.26
N ALA A 168 2.70 -19.36 -2.56
CA ALA A 168 3.74 -19.15 -1.54
C ALA A 168 3.54 -17.85 -0.74
N TRP A 169 2.87 -16.86 -1.32
CA TRP A 169 2.64 -15.56 -0.70
C TRP A 169 1.26 -15.41 -0.07
N LEU A 170 0.29 -16.22 -0.48
CA LEU A 170 -1.12 -16.14 -0.07
C LEU A 170 -1.35 -16.08 1.45
N THR A 171 -0.48 -16.66 2.26
CA THR A 171 -0.57 -16.63 3.73
C THR A 171 0.22 -15.48 4.37
N LYS A 172 0.98 -14.73 3.59
CA LYS A 172 1.90 -13.69 4.06
C LYS A 172 1.43 -12.28 3.70
N ALA A 173 0.60 -12.13 2.67
CA ALA A 173 0.09 -10.83 2.24
C ALA A 173 -0.78 -10.19 3.32
N ASP A 174 -0.64 -8.87 3.48
CA ASP A 174 -1.44 -8.07 4.41
C ASP A 174 -2.89 -7.95 3.90
N LEU A 175 -3.07 -7.85 2.59
CA LEU A 175 -4.35 -7.81 1.89
C LEU A 175 -4.31 -8.79 0.71
N LYS A 176 -5.41 -9.47 0.44
CA LYS A 176 -5.54 -10.46 -0.65
C LYS A 176 -6.80 -10.17 -1.42
N GLN A 177 -6.65 -10.04 -2.72
CA GLN A 177 -7.79 -9.96 -3.62
C GLN A 177 -8.43 -11.36 -3.76
N GLY A 178 -9.72 -11.39 -3.63
CA GLY A 178 -10.56 -12.58 -3.76
C GLY A 178 -11.39 -12.55 -5.04
N PRO A 179 -12.42 -13.37 -5.15
CA PRO A 179 -13.25 -13.43 -6.34
C PRO A 179 -14.06 -12.14 -6.55
N ASP A 180 -14.33 -11.87 -7.81
CA ASP A 180 -15.23 -10.81 -8.26
C ASP A 180 -16.63 -11.01 -7.69
N ILE A 181 -17.29 -9.92 -7.35
CA ILE A 181 -18.66 -9.88 -6.83
C ILE A 181 -19.48 -8.94 -7.71
N HIS A 182 -20.62 -9.43 -8.20
CA HIS A 182 -21.61 -8.56 -8.79
C HIS A 182 -22.62 -8.12 -7.72
N PHE A 183 -22.70 -6.83 -7.43
CA PHE A 183 -23.55 -6.28 -6.38
C PHE A 183 -24.30 -5.03 -6.88
N ASP A 184 -25.62 -5.13 -6.97
CA ASP A 184 -26.52 -4.00 -7.31
C ASP A 184 -26.07 -3.18 -8.54
N GLY A 185 -25.63 -3.91 -9.58
CA GLY A 185 -25.14 -3.34 -10.83
C GLY A 185 -23.69 -2.84 -10.81
N LEU A 186 -22.95 -3.12 -9.74
CA LEU A 186 -21.51 -2.88 -9.64
C LEU A 186 -20.73 -4.18 -9.76
N ASP A 187 -19.65 -4.16 -10.52
CA ASP A 187 -18.61 -5.19 -10.49
C ASP A 187 -17.54 -4.75 -9.48
N LEU A 188 -17.32 -5.59 -8.49
CA LEU A 188 -16.44 -5.35 -7.36
C LEU A 188 -15.46 -6.51 -7.23
N ASP A 189 -14.24 -6.22 -6.83
CA ASP A 189 -13.34 -7.23 -6.32
C ASP A 189 -13.48 -7.31 -4.80
N SER A 190 -13.54 -8.53 -4.28
CA SER A 190 -13.54 -8.74 -2.83
C SER A 190 -12.13 -8.85 -2.30
N ASP A 191 -11.91 -8.37 -1.06
CA ASP A 191 -10.62 -8.45 -0.42
C ASP A 191 -10.70 -9.03 0.98
N VAL A 192 -9.63 -9.69 1.41
CA VAL A 192 -9.47 -10.24 2.76
C VAL A 192 -8.21 -9.68 3.40
N ALA A 193 -8.37 -9.01 4.52
CA ALA A 193 -7.27 -8.47 5.31
C ALA A 193 -6.76 -9.45 6.36
N ALA A 194 -5.44 -9.49 6.55
CA ALA A 194 -4.78 -10.19 7.65
C ALA A 194 -4.60 -9.30 8.90
N GLY A 195 -4.82 -7.99 8.78
CA GLY A 195 -4.65 -7.03 9.87
C GLY A 195 -4.91 -5.60 9.42
N ASP A 196 -4.07 -4.66 9.84
CA ASP A 196 -4.11 -3.27 9.40
C ASP A 196 -3.64 -3.16 7.94
N ILE A 197 -4.50 -2.60 7.11
CA ILE A 197 -4.28 -2.43 5.67
C ILE A 197 -4.07 -0.98 5.25
N GLY A 198 -4.00 -0.06 6.20
CA GLY A 198 -3.79 1.36 5.93
C GLY A 198 -4.96 2.11 5.34
N ASP A 199 -6.15 1.53 5.39
CA ASP A 199 -7.40 2.25 5.11
C ASP A 199 -7.67 3.29 6.20
N PHE A 200 -8.47 4.30 5.92
CA PHE A 200 -8.65 5.43 6.83
C PHE A 200 -10.06 6.03 6.79
N VAL A 201 -10.36 6.80 7.82
CA VAL A 201 -11.44 7.80 7.80
C VAL A 201 -10.79 9.15 7.45
N PRO A 202 -11.28 9.86 6.44
CA PRO A 202 -10.66 11.12 6.00
C PRO A 202 -10.76 12.20 7.08
N THR A 203 -9.71 13.02 7.16
CA THR A 203 -9.64 14.18 8.06
C THR A 203 -9.30 15.44 7.29
N PHE A 204 -9.93 16.58 7.67
CA PHE A 204 -9.71 17.85 6.97
C PHE A 204 -9.61 19.00 7.98
N PRO A 205 -8.57 19.85 7.87
CA PRO A 205 -7.38 19.67 7.04
C PRO A 205 -6.52 18.51 7.52
N VAL A 206 -5.68 17.95 6.64
CA VAL A 206 -4.69 16.95 7.03
C VAL A 206 -3.58 17.64 7.81
N ASP A 207 -3.36 17.20 9.06
CA ASP A 207 -2.24 17.69 9.86
C ASP A 207 -0.94 17.03 9.42
N MET A 208 -0.13 17.77 8.68
CA MET A 208 1.18 17.35 8.19
C MET A 208 2.32 17.58 9.19
N SER A 209 2.03 18.09 10.37
CA SER A 209 3.04 18.32 11.41
C SER A 209 3.77 17.02 11.80
N PRO A 210 5.04 17.09 12.16
CA PRO A 210 5.74 15.94 12.72
C PRO A 210 4.97 15.41 13.95
N PRO A 211 4.99 14.10 14.23
CA PRO A 211 4.37 13.57 15.42
C PRO A 211 4.97 14.25 16.66
N LYS A 212 4.11 14.67 17.59
CA LYS A 212 4.59 15.17 18.87
C LYS A 212 5.46 14.11 19.51
N PRO A 213 6.63 14.48 20.08
CA PRO A 213 7.43 13.51 20.83
C PRO A 213 6.55 12.87 21.89
N VAL A 214 6.51 11.54 21.88
CA VAL A 214 5.88 10.81 22.99
C VAL A 214 6.71 11.16 24.22
N PRO A 215 6.11 11.66 25.31
CA PRO A 215 6.85 11.86 26.55
C PRO A 215 7.57 10.57 26.90
N ALA A 216 8.87 10.65 27.17
CA ALA A 216 9.59 9.48 27.63
C ALA A 216 8.84 8.90 28.82
N PRO A 217 8.67 7.57 28.91
CA PRO A 217 8.04 6.98 30.08
C PRO A 217 8.79 7.49 31.30
N VAL A 218 8.06 8.03 32.25
CA VAL A 218 8.64 8.43 33.53
C VAL A 218 9.17 7.13 34.15
N VAL A 219 10.47 6.94 34.02
CA VAL A 219 11.15 5.81 34.69
C VAL A 219 11.11 6.15 36.17
N GLU A 220 10.23 5.51 36.89
CA GLU A 220 10.25 5.52 38.34
C GLU A 220 11.62 4.93 38.75
N VAL A 221 12.50 5.79 39.25
CA VAL A 221 13.87 5.41 39.61
C VAL A 221 13.78 4.47 40.79
N ALA A 222 13.84 3.16 40.53
CA ALA A 222 14.13 2.18 41.58
C ALA A 222 15.55 2.44 42.11
N PRO A 223 15.79 2.26 43.43
CA PRO A 223 17.07 2.61 44.04
C PRO A 223 18.22 1.82 43.44
N ALA A 224 19.32 2.52 43.29
CA ALA A 224 20.53 2.18 42.59
C ALA A 224 20.99 0.72 42.70
N ALA A 225 21.03 0.02 41.59
CA ALA A 225 21.81 -1.18 41.39
C ALA A 225 23.00 -0.88 40.45
N VAL A 226 24.13 -1.42 40.82
CA VAL A 226 25.49 -1.42 40.26
C VAL A 226 25.64 -1.08 38.76
N PRO A 227 26.65 -0.31 38.34
CA PRO A 227 26.78 0.22 36.96
C PRO A 227 27.11 -0.90 35.96
N VAL A 228 26.20 -1.13 35.03
CA VAL A 228 26.45 -1.89 33.80
C VAL A 228 26.77 -0.88 32.70
N GLN A 229 27.88 -1.07 31.99
CA GLN A 229 28.29 -0.21 30.88
C GLN A 229 27.23 -0.13 29.80
N PRO A 230 26.96 1.04 29.20
CA PRO A 230 25.97 1.20 28.17
C PRO A 230 26.45 0.57 26.86
N ALA A 231 25.63 -0.33 26.31
CA ALA A 231 25.79 -0.77 24.94
C ALA A 231 25.41 0.41 23.99
N ALA A 232 26.25 0.65 23.00
CA ALA A 232 26.05 1.73 22.03
C ALA A 232 24.75 1.57 21.26
N VAL A 233 23.89 2.59 21.31
CA VAL A 233 22.70 2.69 20.46
C VAL A 233 23.18 2.99 19.04
N GLN A 234 23.10 2.00 18.16
CA GLN A 234 23.35 2.21 16.73
C GLN A 234 22.15 2.93 16.11
N SER A 235 22.38 4.12 15.59
CA SER A 235 21.43 4.79 14.70
C SER A 235 21.29 3.97 13.42
N VAL A 236 20.11 3.48 13.13
CA VAL A 236 19.82 2.80 11.87
C VAL A 236 19.76 3.86 10.77
N SER A 237 20.89 4.09 10.11
CA SER A 237 20.94 4.83 8.86
C SER A 237 20.47 3.89 7.73
N TYR A 238 19.58 4.39 6.85
CA TYR A 238 19.25 3.69 5.62
C TYR A 238 20.53 3.50 4.81
N GLN A 239 20.95 2.24 4.66
CA GLN A 239 22.03 1.87 3.74
C GLN A 239 21.42 1.28 2.48
N ARG A 240 21.87 1.73 1.31
CA ARG A 240 21.57 1.07 0.04
C ARG A 240 21.82 -0.42 0.16
N PRO A 241 20.97 -1.28 -0.41
CA PRO A 241 21.21 -2.72 -0.42
C PRO A 241 22.62 -3.04 -0.94
N THR A 242 23.37 -3.80 -0.18
CA THR A 242 24.73 -4.22 -0.55
C THR A 242 24.69 -5.27 -1.67
N GLU A 243 25.83 -5.51 -2.33
CA GLU A 243 25.96 -6.60 -3.32
C GLU A 243 25.58 -7.97 -2.75
N ASP A 244 25.76 -8.18 -1.45
CA ASP A 244 25.34 -9.40 -0.75
C ASP A 244 23.82 -9.57 -0.69
N PHE A 245 23.07 -8.48 -0.54
CA PHE A 245 21.60 -8.50 -0.67
C PHE A 245 21.17 -8.97 -2.06
N TRP A 246 21.79 -8.43 -3.10
CA TRP A 246 21.50 -8.83 -4.48
C TRP A 246 21.93 -10.26 -4.78
N SER A 247 22.97 -10.76 -4.12
CA SER A 247 23.41 -12.15 -4.21
C SER A 247 22.40 -13.13 -3.58
N ARG A 248 21.86 -12.79 -2.41
CA ARG A 248 20.82 -13.59 -1.73
C ARG A 248 19.52 -13.61 -2.51
N LEU A 249 19.15 -12.47 -3.10
CA LEU A 249 17.97 -12.40 -3.96
C LEU A 249 18.13 -13.25 -5.22
N ARG A 250 19.33 -13.28 -5.82
CA ARG A 250 19.63 -14.16 -6.97
C ARG A 250 19.48 -15.64 -6.64
N ASN A 251 19.94 -16.07 -5.46
CA ASN A 251 19.83 -17.45 -5.04
C ASN A 251 18.40 -17.87 -4.72
N TRP A 252 17.58 -16.93 -4.24
CA TRP A 252 16.18 -17.18 -3.94
C TRP A 252 15.30 -17.39 -5.19
N PHE A 253 15.72 -16.84 -6.35
CA PHE A 253 15.05 -17.06 -7.64
C PHE A 253 15.64 -18.22 -8.46
N ALA A 254 16.64 -18.94 -7.94
CA ALA A 254 17.30 -20.05 -8.63
C ALA A 254 16.73 -21.44 -8.25
N ASP A 255 15.90 -21.51 -7.21
CA ASP A 255 15.11 -22.67 -6.76
C ASP A 255 13.63 -22.52 -7.21
#